data_3e668b55b1b573d95a263bd12bf23a89
#
_entry.id   3e668b55b1b573d95a263bd12bf23a89
#
_cell.length_a   1.000
_cell.length_b   1.000
_cell.length_c   1.000
_cell.angle_alpha   90.00
_cell.angle_beta   90.00
_cell.angle_gamma   90.00
#
_symmetry.space_group_name_H-M   'P 1'
#
loop_
_entity.id
_entity.type
_entity.pdbx_description
1 polymer ?
#
loop_
_entity_poly.entity_id
_entity_poly.type
_entity_poly.pdbx_seq_one_letter_code
_entity_poly.pdbx_strand_id
1 'polypeptide(L)'
;PEQNQDQAWIFQPELSVRDTEGRAVFRRRPILRADEFDEEREALEMIYRDRVEFAVGHGISVHATVSEDDRERATEVRTAVLPEYEIQVTETPGLEPEDRPAMRRMIEDGLLDMERLAELATPEKRDELVAGLKVLTDDYAEWITENRNAIGSEVVGYDIPATEAMDRCNLILERLREGVDVLAADDRALAAFGFANRAMASQRIHSIYALAKRRGDEVTIDALNVRKNRSWRPFQLAFMLLSIPALADPTHRDRTQPLEAFADLLWFPTGGGKTEAYLGVAAFTMGVRRLQGDLGGLDGGRGLAVIMRYTLRLLTLQQFQRATALICAMEVLRRAEPEVWGDAPFTIGLWVGQRVTPNTTDESHAA
;
A
#
# COMPACT_ATOMS: atom_id res chain seq x y z
N PRO A 1 35.25 -16.32 48.53
CA PRO A 1 34.66 -14.99 48.48
C PRO A 1 33.75 -14.99 47.28
N GLU A 2 32.44 -15.01 47.53
CA GLU A 2 31.44 -14.79 46.48
C GLU A 2 31.66 -13.35 45.99
N GLN A 3 32.25 -13.21 44.83
CA GLN A 3 32.27 -11.93 44.14
C GLN A 3 30.82 -11.57 43.85
N ASN A 4 30.39 -10.42 44.35
CA ASN A 4 29.09 -9.89 44.13
C ASN A 4 28.92 -9.74 42.60
N GLN A 5 28.13 -10.58 41.97
CA GLN A 5 27.98 -10.59 40.51
C GLN A 5 27.60 -9.21 39.97
N ASP A 6 26.83 -8.43 40.74
CA ASP A 6 26.41 -7.08 40.39
C ASP A 6 27.56 -6.08 40.24
N GLN A 7 28.74 -6.36 40.81
CA GLN A 7 29.94 -5.52 40.66
C GLN A 7 30.77 -5.83 39.41
N ALA A 8 30.45 -6.93 38.70
CA ALA A 8 31.16 -7.36 37.52
C ALA A 8 30.38 -7.00 36.20
N TRP A 9 29.25 -6.36 36.33
CA TRP A 9 28.44 -5.99 35.18
C TRP A 9 28.96 -4.72 34.53
N ILE A 10 29.14 -4.76 33.20
CA ILE A 10 29.44 -3.60 32.37
C ILE A 10 28.14 -3.22 31.65
N PHE A 11 27.64 -2.02 31.92
CA PHE A 11 26.43 -1.51 31.29
C PHE A 11 26.78 -0.69 30.05
N GLN A 12 26.05 -0.92 28.94
CA GLN A 12 26.18 -0.19 27.69
C GLN A 12 27.63 -0.05 27.19
N PRO A 13 28.37 -1.16 27.06
CA PRO A 13 29.75 -1.10 26.59
C PRO A 13 29.76 -0.64 25.14
N GLU A 14 30.59 0.32 24.81
CA GLU A 14 30.85 0.77 23.45
C GLU A 14 32.30 0.44 23.08
N LEU A 15 32.49 -0.14 21.91
CA LEU A 15 33.78 -0.35 21.29
C LEU A 15 33.84 0.50 20.02
N SER A 16 34.74 1.45 19.96
CA SER A 16 35.03 2.26 18.77
C SER A 16 36.45 1.98 18.30
N VAL A 17 36.61 1.79 16.98
CA VAL A 17 37.88 1.59 16.31
C VAL A 17 37.99 2.64 15.20
N ARG A 18 39.05 3.43 15.26
CA ARG A 18 39.37 4.49 14.29
C ARG A 18 40.87 4.61 14.07
N ASP A 19 41.26 5.13 12.93
CA ASP A 19 42.66 5.50 12.69
C ASP A 19 43.03 6.72 13.51
N THR A 20 44.26 6.74 14.05
CA THR A 20 44.76 7.84 14.90
C THR A 20 44.89 9.18 14.14
N GLU A 21 45.03 9.12 12.85
CA GLU A 21 45.12 10.28 11.96
C GLU A 21 43.80 10.62 11.26
N GLY A 22 42.71 9.90 11.58
CA GLY A 22 41.39 10.14 11.02
C GLY A 22 41.21 9.65 9.56
N ARG A 23 42.12 8.80 9.07
CA ARG A 23 42.06 8.29 7.70
C ARG A 23 40.95 7.25 7.57
N ALA A 24 40.36 7.14 6.39
CA ALA A 24 39.35 6.14 6.03
C ALA A 24 40.01 4.79 5.71
N VAL A 25 40.34 4.03 6.76
CA VAL A 25 41.12 2.78 6.68
C VAL A 25 40.25 1.52 6.58
N PHE A 26 38.99 1.59 7.02
CA PHE A 26 38.10 0.44 6.95
C PHE A 26 37.57 0.31 5.52
N ARG A 27 37.58 -0.91 4.98
CA ARG A 27 37.02 -1.21 3.68
C ARG A 27 35.61 -1.78 3.82
N ARG A 28 34.75 -1.47 2.88
CA ARG A 28 33.46 -2.13 2.70
C ARG A 28 33.65 -3.63 2.71
N ARG A 29 32.78 -4.34 3.42
CA ARG A 29 32.77 -5.79 3.39
C ARG A 29 32.32 -6.26 2.01
N PRO A 30 33.04 -7.21 1.41
CA PRO A 30 32.61 -7.80 0.16
C PRO A 30 31.27 -8.52 0.41
N ILE A 31 30.36 -8.43 -0.55
CA ILE A 31 29.18 -9.25 -0.60
C ILE A 31 29.68 -10.69 -0.80
N LEU A 32 29.39 -11.58 0.17
CA LEU A 32 29.75 -12.99 0.04
C LEU A 32 28.84 -13.61 -1.03
N ARG A 33 29.38 -13.77 -2.23
CA ARG A 33 28.69 -14.52 -3.28
C ARG A 33 28.69 -16.00 -2.89
N ALA A 34 27.51 -16.62 -2.86
CA ALA A 34 27.41 -18.06 -2.81
C ALA A 34 27.91 -18.64 -4.15
N ASP A 35 28.43 -19.85 -4.13
CA ASP A 35 28.87 -20.53 -5.35
C ASP A 35 27.69 -20.92 -6.27
N GLU A 36 26.44 -20.83 -5.77
CA GLU A 36 25.22 -21.11 -6.51
C GLU A 36 24.50 -19.80 -6.87
N PHE A 37 23.99 -19.74 -8.10
CA PHE A 37 23.12 -18.64 -8.59
C PHE A 37 21.82 -18.65 -7.80
N ASP A 38 21.46 -17.51 -7.23
CA ASP A 38 20.23 -17.28 -6.46
C ASP A 38 19.61 -15.95 -6.93
N GLU A 39 18.53 -16.07 -7.69
CA GLU A 39 17.81 -14.93 -8.28
C GLU A 39 17.31 -13.94 -7.21
N GLU A 40 16.77 -14.44 -6.10
CA GLU A 40 16.27 -13.60 -5.00
C GLU A 40 17.40 -12.81 -4.37
N ARG A 41 18.53 -13.44 -4.16
CA ARG A 41 19.71 -12.82 -3.61
C ARG A 41 20.26 -11.73 -4.53
N GLU A 42 20.38 -11.98 -5.83
CA GLU A 42 20.86 -10.98 -6.79
C GLU A 42 19.92 -9.77 -6.86
N ALA A 43 18.60 -10.00 -6.80
CA ALA A 43 17.62 -8.92 -6.73
C ALA A 43 17.77 -8.08 -5.45
N LEU A 44 18.00 -8.71 -4.29
CA LEU A 44 18.24 -8.02 -3.03
C LEU A 44 19.56 -7.26 -3.04
N GLU A 45 20.63 -7.84 -3.59
CA GLU A 45 21.92 -7.18 -3.74
C GLU A 45 21.80 -5.91 -4.61
N MET A 46 21.04 -5.98 -5.69
CA MET A 46 20.72 -4.82 -6.53
C MET A 46 19.96 -3.74 -5.76
N ILE A 47 18.90 -4.12 -5.05
CA ILE A 47 18.05 -3.19 -4.28
C ILE A 47 18.85 -2.48 -3.19
N TYR A 48 19.74 -3.21 -2.51
CA TYR A 48 20.56 -2.70 -1.41
C TYR A 48 21.99 -2.33 -1.81
N ARG A 49 22.29 -2.20 -3.11
CA ARG A 49 23.64 -1.92 -3.62
C ARG A 49 24.30 -0.68 -3.03
N ASP A 50 23.49 0.32 -2.68
CA ASP A 50 23.94 1.57 -2.07
C ASP A 50 24.10 1.50 -0.55
N ARG A 51 23.67 0.40 0.10
CA ARG A 51 23.92 0.17 1.52
C ARG A 51 25.27 -0.49 1.67
N VAL A 52 26.19 0.23 2.33
CA VAL A 52 27.54 -0.26 2.59
C VAL A 52 27.67 -0.74 4.02
N GLU A 53 28.22 -1.95 4.19
CA GLU A 53 28.54 -2.53 5.50
C GLU A 53 30.04 -2.63 5.65
N PHE A 54 30.56 -2.26 6.83
CA PHE A 54 31.99 -2.33 7.14
C PHE A 54 32.29 -3.39 8.20
N ALA A 55 31.32 -3.68 9.07
CA ALA A 55 31.45 -4.70 10.09
C ALA A 55 30.08 -5.28 10.48
N VAL A 56 30.10 -6.44 11.10
CA VAL A 56 28.91 -7.09 11.68
C VAL A 56 29.18 -7.36 13.16
N GLY A 57 28.24 -6.97 14.00
CA GLY A 57 28.29 -7.27 15.44
C GLY A 57 27.71 -8.66 15.73
N HIS A 58 28.20 -9.29 16.79
CA HIS A 58 27.63 -10.53 17.32
C HIS A 58 26.76 -10.21 18.54
N GLY A 59 25.44 -10.18 18.34
CA GLY A 59 24.49 -9.78 19.39
C GLY A 59 24.48 -8.27 19.71
N ILE A 60 25.11 -7.45 18.88
CA ILE A 60 25.19 -6.00 19.03
C ILE A 60 25.19 -5.33 17.64
N SER A 61 24.61 -4.15 17.53
CA SER A 61 24.66 -3.37 16.29
C SER A 61 26.03 -2.75 16.08
N VAL A 62 26.38 -2.50 14.82
CA VAL A 62 27.59 -1.80 14.43
C VAL A 62 27.24 -0.65 13.49
N HIS A 63 27.80 0.51 13.76
CA HIS A 63 27.74 1.69 12.91
C HIS A 63 29.11 2.00 12.33
N ALA A 64 29.13 2.48 11.11
CA ALA A 64 30.34 2.98 10.47
C ALA A 64 30.16 4.43 10.06
N THR A 65 31.20 5.25 10.28
CA THR A 65 31.27 6.60 9.70
C THR A 65 31.92 6.49 8.35
N VAL A 66 31.08 6.53 7.30
CA VAL A 66 31.51 6.41 5.90
C VAL A 66 32.27 7.67 5.51
N SER A 67 33.34 7.52 4.72
CA SER A 67 34.06 8.65 4.17
C SER A 67 33.20 9.43 3.17
N GLU A 68 33.26 10.76 3.22
CA GLU A 68 32.59 11.64 2.26
C GLU A 68 33.19 11.51 0.85
N ASP A 69 34.49 11.24 0.78
CA ASP A 69 35.23 11.16 -0.49
C ASP A 69 35.17 9.76 -1.14
N ASP A 70 34.97 8.70 -0.35
CA ASP A 70 34.98 7.31 -0.84
C ASP A 70 34.00 6.45 -0.04
N ARG A 71 32.86 6.14 -0.64
CA ARG A 71 31.81 5.30 -0.01
C ARG A 71 32.25 3.85 0.23
N GLU A 72 33.32 3.39 -0.37
CA GLU A 72 33.91 2.06 -0.13
C GLU A 72 34.81 2.04 1.12
N ARG A 73 34.92 3.20 1.81
CA ARG A 73 35.75 3.34 3.00
C ARG A 73 35.03 4.04 4.14
N ALA A 74 35.43 3.69 5.36
CA ALA A 74 34.96 4.33 6.59
C ALA A 74 36.14 4.78 7.45
N THR A 75 35.92 5.86 8.21
CA THR A 75 36.89 6.44 9.14
C THR A 75 36.80 5.83 10.52
N GLU A 76 35.62 5.34 10.91
CA GLU A 76 35.33 4.75 12.22
C GLU A 76 34.35 3.60 12.08
N VAL A 77 34.53 2.58 12.94
CA VAL A 77 33.54 1.51 13.16
C VAL A 77 33.32 1.43 14.67
N ARG A 78 32.04 1.51 15.10
CA ARG A 78 31.69 1.47 16.53
C ARG A 78 30.48 0.55 16.78
N THR A 79 30.46 -0.06 17.97
CA THR A 79 29.28 -0.82 18.42
C THR A 79 28.22 0.13 18.98
N ALA A 80 26.95 -0.26 18.85
CA ALA A 80 25.82 0.41 19.48
C ALA A 80 24.94 -0.62 20.20
N VAL A 81 24.81 -0.48 21.52
CA VAL A 81 23.98 -1.36 22.34
C VAL A 81 22.50 -1.15 22.05
N LEU A 82 22.11 0.10 21.82
CA LEU A 82 20.77 0.48 21.41
C LEU A 82 20.83 0.92 19.94
N PRO A 83 20.44 0.05 19.01
CA PRO A 83 20.43 0.41 17.60
C PRO A 83 19.34 1.46 17.34
N GLU A 84 19.72 2.52 16.67
CA GLU A 84 18.80 3.52 16.15
C GLU A 84 18.64 3.31 14.64
N TYR A 85 17.41 3.29 14.19
CA TYR A 85 17.07 3.23 12.78
C TYR A 85 16.02 4.27 12.45
N GLU A 86 16.35 5.18 11.57
CA GLU A 86 15.40 6.15 11.05
C GLU A 86 14.53 5.50 9.98
N ILE A 87 13.23 5.40 10.28
CA ILE A 87 12.25 4.93 9.30
C ILE A 87 11.94 6.11 8.38
N GLN A 88 12.33 5.98 7.12
CA GLN A 88 11.96 6.98 6.11
C GLN A 88 10.45 7.02 5.95
N VAL A 89 9.87 8.19 6.09
CA VAL A 89 8.45 8.43 5.85
C VAL A 89 8.21 8.39 4.34
N THR A 90 7.25 7.57 3.92
CA THR A 90 6.80 7.60 2.52
C THR A 90 5.94 8.84 2.32
N GLU A 91 6.45 9.79 1.59
CA GLU A 91 5.74 11.02 1.24
C GLU A 91 4.89 10.80 -0.02
N THR A 92 3.80 11.57 -0.11
CA THR A 92 3.02 11.64 -1.35
C THR A 92 3.61 12.77 -2.19
N PRO A 93 3.82 12.58 -3.50
CA PRO A 93 4.23 13.68 -4.36
C PRO A 93 3.34 14.90 -4.16
N GLY A 94 3.95 16.06 -4.13
CA GLY A 94 3.30 17.35 -3.93
C GLY A 94 3.26 18.20 -5.21
N LEU A 95 3.34 19.50 -5.03
CA LEU A 95 3.38 20.50 -6.12
C LEU A 95 4.77 21.15 -6.27
N GLU A 96 5.77 20.54 -5.63
CA GLU A 96 7.14 21.07 -5.66
C GLU A 96 7.76 20.90 -7.07
N PRO A 97 8.74 21.73 -7.43
CA PRO A 97 9.39 21.65 -8.74
C PRO A 97 10.06 20.30 -9.02
N GLU A 98 10.49 19.59 -7.98
CA GLU A 98 11.14 18.29 -8.04
C GLU A 98 10.16 17.15 -8.30
N ASP A 99 8.86 17.36 -8.04
CA ASP A 99 7.82 16.36 -8.29
C ASP A 99 7.62 16.16 -9.80
N ARG A 100 7.29 14.92 -10.19
CA ARG A 100 7.00 14.59 -11.57
C ARG A 100 5.84 15.44 -12.11
N PRO A 101 5.96 16.01 -13.33
CA PRO A 101 4.94 16.90 -13.91
C PRO A 101 3.53 16.26 -13.95
N ALA A 102 3.45 14.96 -14.24
CA ALA A 102 2.19 14.23 -14.26
C ALA A 102 1.53 14.19 -12.89
N MET A 103 2.29 13.98 -11.82
CA MET A 103 1.75 13.97 -10.46
C MET A 103 1.24 15.35 -10.04
N ARG A 104 1.96 16.42 -10.37
CA ARG A 104 1.49 17.79 -10.15
C ARG A 104 0.17 18.05 -10.87
N ARG A 105 0.09 17.67 -12.15
CA ARG A 105 -1.15 17.77 -12.93
C ARG A 105 -2.30 16.99 -12.28
N MET A 106 -2.08 15.76 -11.83
CA MET A 106 -3.11 14.97 -11.16
C MET A 106 -3.65 15.66 -9.90
N ILE A 107 -2.79 16.34 -9.13
CA ILE A 107 -3.19 17.07 -7.94
C ILE A 107 -3.99 18.33 -8.30
N GLU A 108 -3.50 19.13 -9.27
CA GLU A 108 -4.13 20.36 -9.74
C GLU A 108 -5.52 20.10 -10.32
N ASP A 109 -5.67 19.10 -11.18
CA ASP A 109 -6.92 18.67 -11.81
C ASP A 109 -7.85 17.93 -10.83
N GLY A 110 -7.37 17.63 -9.60
CA GLY A 110 -8.14 16.93 -8.58
C GLY A 110 -8.36 15.45 -8.86
N LEU A 111 -7.53 14.81 -9.68
CA LEU A 111 -7.65 13.41 -10.07
C LEU A 111 -7.24 12.42 -8.97
N LEU A 112 -6.81 12.92 -7.81
CA LEU A 112 -6.64 12.13 -6.59
C LEU A 112 -7.77 12.36 -5.58
N ASP A 113 -8.63 13.36 -5.79
CA ASP A 113 -9.78 13.64 -4.91
C ASP A 113 -10.91 12.65 -5.15
N MET A 114 -11.28 11.92 -4.12
CA MET A 114 -12.33 10.88 -4.17
C MET A 114 -13.68 11.44 -4.64
N GLU A 115 -14.08 12.65 -4.20
CA GLU A 115 -15.32 13.26 -4.69
C GLU A 115 -15.22 13.64 -6.17
N ARG A 116 -14.10 14.21 -6.61
CA ARG A 116 -13.89 14.51 -8.02
C ARG A 116 -13.91 13.26 -8.91
N LEU A 117 -13.24 12.19 -8.48
CA LEU A 117 -13.28 10.91 -9.18
C LEU A 117 -14.71 10.34 -9.27
N ALA A 118 -15.48 10.49 -8.18
CA ALA A 118 -16.88 10.07 -8.18
C ALA A 118 -17.75 10.92 -9.12
N GLU A 119 -17.53 12.24 -9.18
CA GLU A 119 -18.23 13.15 -10.12
C GLU A 119 -17.92 12.84 -11.59
N LEU A 120 -16.70 12.37 -11.87
CA LEU A 120 -16.27 11.98 -13.21
C LEU A 120 -16.74 10.58 -13.60
N ALA A 121 -17.08 9.73 -12.64
CA ALA A 121 -17.48 8.35 -12.87
C ALA A 121 -18.94 8.23 -13.31
N THR A 122 -19.31 8.97 -14.36
CA THR A 122 -20.62 8.90 -15.02
C THR A 122 -20.45 8.68 -16.51
N PRO A 123 -21.46 8.13 -17.24
CA PRO A 123 -21.34 7.92 -18.68
C PRO A 123 -20.97 9.20 -19.45
N GLU A 124 -21.50 10.36 -19.03
CA GLU A 124 -21.31 11.66 -19.70
C GLU A 124 -19.89 12.20 -19.52
N LYS A 125 -19.21 11.84 -18.42
CA LYS A 125 -17.85 12.33 -18.08
C LYS A 125 -16.79 11.25 -18.17
N ARG A 126 -17.15 10.06 -18.66
CA ARG A 126 -16.25 8.90 -18.77
C ARG A 126 -14.95 9.23 -19.47
N ASP A 127 -15.02 9.90 -20.61
CA ASP A 127 -13.83 10.24 -21.40
C ASP A 127 -12.88 11.15 -20.61
N GLU A 128 -13.40 12.09 -19.81
CA GLU A 128 -12.61 12.95 -18.93
C GLU A 128 -11.94 12.13 -17.82
N LEU A 129 -12.68 11.21 -17.17
CA LEU A 129 -12.12 10.31 -16.17
C LEU A 129 -11.00 9.45 -16.75
N VAL A 130 -11.25 8.79 -17.86
CA VAL A 130 -10.29 7.91 -18.53
C VAL A 130 -9.04 8.66 -18.94
N ALA A 131 -9.18 9.85 -19.53
CA ALA A 131 -8.05 10.71 -19.88
C ALA A 131 -7.23 11.13 -18.64
N GLY A 132 -7.91 11.42 -17.53
CA GLY A 132 -7.26 11.73 -16.26
C GLY A 132 -6.49 10.56 -15.68
N LEU A 133 -7.09 9.36 -15.66
CA LEU A 133 -6.44 8.14 -15.15
C LEU A 133 -5.26 7.70 -16.02
N LYS A 134 -5.30 7.95 -17.32
CA LYS A 134 -4.17 7.69 -18.23
C LYS A 134 -2.92 8.50 -17.88
N VAL A 135 -3.07 9.68 -17.29
CA VAL A 135 -1.91 10.46 -16.81
C VAL A 135 -1.05 9.65 -15.85
N LEU A 136 -1.69 8.89 -14.94
CA LEU A 136 -0.97 8.01 -13.99
C LEU A 136 -0.26 6.85 -14.70
N THR A 137 -0.93 6.20 -15.64
CA THR A 137 -0.36 5.04 -16.34
C THR A 137 0.73 5.42 -17.32
N ASP A 138 0.61 6.58 -17.95
CA ASP A 138 1.62 7.07 -18.90
C ASP A 138 2.88 7.56 -18.17
N ASP A 139 2.71 8.23 -17.01
CA ASP A 139 3.84 8.60 -16.16
C ASP A 139 4.59 7.37 -15.62
N TYR A 140 3.86 6.32 -15.24
CA TYR A 140 4.48 5.07 -14.81
C TYR A 140 5.23 4.38 -15.96
N ALA A 141 4.69 4.43 -17.18
CA ALA A 141 5.38 3.91 -18.38
C ALA A 141 6.68 4.68 -18.68
N GLU A 142 6.66 6.01 -18.53
CA GLU A 142 7.85 6.85 -18.67
C GLU A 142 8.89 6.49 -17.60
N TRP A 143 8.48 6.37 -16.34
CA TRP A 143 9.34 5.96 -15.23
C TRP A 143 10.00 4.58 -15.49
N ILE A 144 9.26 3.60 -16.01
CA ILE A 144 9.81 2.30 -16.39
C ILE A 144 10.86 2.46 -17.49
N THR A 145 10.60 3.32 -18.47
CA THR A 145 11.52 3.58 -19.58
C THR A 145 12.81 4.24 -19.08
N GLU A 146 12.71 5.22 -18.20
CA GLU A 146 13.84 5.89 -17.56
C GLU A 146 14.73 4.89 -16.82
N ASN A 147 14.12 4.00 -15.99
CA ASN A 147 14.86 2.99 -15.25
C ASN A 147 15.48 1.90 -16.14
N ARG A 148 14.83 1.52 -17.25
CA ARG A 148 15.45 0.63 -18.23
C ARG A 148 16.69 1.25 -18.87
N ASN A 149 16.66 2.53 -19.17
CA ASN A 149 17.80 3.25 -19.75
C ASN A 149 18.97 3.42 -18.76
N ALA A 150 18.69 3.33 -17.45
CA ALA A 150 19.72 3.36 -16.41
C ALA A 150 20.48 2.03 -16.25
N ILE A 151 19.96 0.92 -16.81
CA ILE A 151 20.62 -0.39 -16.76
C ILE A 151 21.91 -0.34 -17.57
N GLY A 152 23.00 -0.79 -16.96
CA GLY A 152 24.35 -0.78 -17.56
C GLY A 152 25.08 0.56 -17.49
N SER A 153 24.41 1.64 -17.05
CA SER A 153 25.02 2.96 -16.85
C SER A 153 25.05 3.38 -15.38
N GLU A 154 23.90 3.48 -14.73
CA GLU A 154 23.75 3.81 -13.31
C GLU A 154 23.58 2.54 -12.45
N VAL A 155 22.94 1.50 -13.00
CA VAL A 155 22.80 0.19 -12.39
C VAL A 155 23.74 -0.78 -13.07
N VAL A 156 25.00 -0.79 -12.64
CA VAL A 156 26.09 -1.58 -13.25
C VAL A 156 26.27 -2.91 -12.55
N GLY A 157 26.37 -4.00 -13.31
CA GLY A 157 26.64 -5.34 -12.78
C GLY A 157 25.41 -6.08 -12.26
N TYR A 158 24.21 -5.54 -12.50
CA TYR A 158 22.93 -6.12 -12.12
C TYR A 158 21.93 -6.14 -13.29
N ASP A 159 22.43 -6.31 -14.51
CA ASP A 159 21.62 -6.19 -15.74
C ASP A 159 20.43 -7.18 -15.75
N ILE A 160 20.63 -8.42 -15.30
CA ILE A 160 19.58 -9.44 -15.26
C ILE A 160 18.50 -9.07 -14.24
N PRO A 161 18.79 -8.93 -12.93
CA PRO A 161 17.75 -8.64 -11.94
C PRO A 161 17.10 -7.27 -12.18
N ALA A 162 17.81 -6.29 -12.75
CA ALA A 162 17.23 -5.00 -13.13
C ALA A 162 16.23 -5.13 -14.28
N THR A 163 16.57 -5.92 -15.31
CA THR A 163 15.66 -6.18 -16.43
C THR A 163 14.41 -6.90 -15.96
N GLU A 164 14.54 -7.95 -15.16
CA GLU A 164 13.41 -8.68 -14.59
C GLU A 164 12.53 -7.81 -13.69
N ALA A 165 13.13 -6.91 -12.91
CA ALA A 165 12.36 -5.94 -12.11
C ALA A 165 11.50 -5.03 -13.00
N MET A 166 12.07 -4.54 -14.12
CA MET A 166 11.34 -3.70 -15.06
C MET A 166 10.29 -4.50 -15.86
N ASP A 167 10.52 -5.78 -16.12
CA ASP A 167 9.50 -6.65 -16.74
C ASP A 167 8.31 -6.87 -15.81
N ARG A 168 8.54 -7.07 -14.51
CA ARG A 168 7.47 -7.09 -13.50
C ARG A 168 6.72 -5.76 -13.40
N CYS A 169 7.43 -4.62 -13.51
CA CYS A 169 6.77 -3.31 -13.56
C CYS A 169 5.90 -3.14 -14.82
N ASN A 170 6.35 -3.65 -15.98
CA ASN A 170 5.52 -3.65 -17.19
C ASN A 170 4.25 -4.49 -17.06
N LEU A 171 4.33 -5.66 -16.42
CA LEU A 171 3.14 -6.47 -16.16
C LEU A 171 2.12 -5.70 -15.29
N ILE A 172 2.59 -4.99 -14.27
CA ILE A 172 1.72 -4.12 -13.46
C ILE A 172 1.13 -2.98 -14.31
N LEU A 173 1.92 -2.35 -15.18
CA LEU A 173 1.45 -1.31 -16.07
C LEU A 173 0.34 -1.80 -17.01
N GLU A 174 0.50 -2.99 -17.59
CA GLU A 174 -0.54 -3.61 -18.43
C GLU A 174 -1.84 -3.81 -17.66
N ARG A 175 -1.78 -4.33 -16.44
CA ARG A 175 -2.95 -4.51 -15.58
C ARG A 175 -3.59 -3.18 -15.16
N LEU A 176 -2.80 -2.13 -14.93
CA LEU A 176 -3.31 -0.79 -14.64
C LEU A 176 -4.07 -0.22 -15.85
N ARG A 177 -3.52 -0.35 -17.06
CA ARG A 177 -4.18 0.07 -18.30
C ARG A 177 -5.46 -0.71 -18.54
N GLU A 178 -5.44 -2.02 -18.35
CA GLU A 178 -6.63 -2.86 -18.41
C GLU A 178 -7.72 -2.39 -17.44
N GLY A 179 -7.34 -1.98 -16.21
CA GLY A 179 -8.28 -1.39 -15.25
C GLY A 179 -8.92 -0.09 -15.74
N VAL A 180 -8.15 0.77 -16.39
CA VAL A 180 -8.67 2.00 -17.02
C VAL A 180 -9.58 1.65 -18.21
N ASP A 181 -9.22 0.66 -19.02
CA ASP A 181 -10.01 0.21 -20.18
C ASP A 181 -11.34 -0.42 -19.74
N VAL A 182 -11.39 -1.16 -18.63
CA VAL A 182 -12.64 -1.66 -18.05
C VAL A 182 -13.55 -0.50 -17.63
N LEU A 183 -13.02 0.55 -17.00
CA LEU A 183 -13.82 1.74 -16.68
C LEU A 183 -14.30 2.49 -17.92
N ALA A 184 -13.53 2.43 -19.00
CA ALA A 184 -13.94 2.99 -20.30
C ALA A 184 -15.07 2.21 -20.98
N ALA A 185 -15.18 0.90 -20.75
CA ALA A 185 -16.06 0.01 -21.49
C ALA A 185 -17.28 -0.50 -20.71
N ASP A 186 -17.20 -0.64 -19.38
CA ASP A 186 -18.26 -1.23 -18.54
C ASP A 186 -18.93 -0.18 -17.64
N ASP A 187 -20.21 0.10 -17.89
CA ASP A 187 -21.03 1.05 -17.11
C ASP A 187 -21.17 0.62 -15.65
N ARG A 188 -21.22 -0.68 -15.36
CA ARG A 188 -21.33 -1.20 -14.00
C ARG A 188 -20.03 -1.00 -13.23
N ALA A 189 -18.90 -1.24 -13.87
CA ALA A 189 -17.60 -0.96 -13.27
C ALA A 189 -17.40 0.54 -13.02
N LEU A 190 -17.80 1.38 -13.98
CA LEU A 190 -17.76 2.84 -13.83
C LEU A 190 -18.64 3.32 -12.67
N ALA A 191 -19.88 2.86 -12.58
CA ALA A 191 -20.79 3.22 -11.49
C ALA A 191 -20.28 2.72 -10.14
N ALA A 192 -19.75 1.49 -10.06
CA ALA A 192 -19.15 0.94 -8.87
C ALA A 192 -17.88 1.71 -8.42
N PHE A 193 -17.09 2.19 -9.38
CA PHE A 193 -15.93 3.05 -9.09
C PHE A 193 -16.37 4.39 -8.49
N GLY A 194 -17.40 5.02 -9.04
CA GLY A 194 -17.99 6.24 -8.49
C GLY A 194 -18.55 6.04 -7.09
N PHE A 195 -19.30 4.95 -6.88
CA PHE A 195 -19.82 4.56 -5.56
C PHE A 195 -18.71 4.35 -4.52
N ALA A 196 -17.67 3.62 -4.87
CA ALA A 196 -16.54 3.36 -3.99
C ALA A 196 -15.84 4.66 -3.57
N ASN A 197 -15.63 5.58 -4.51
CA ASN A 197 -15.02 6.88 -4.25
C ASN A 197 -15.91 7.74 -3.33
N ARG A 198 -17.24 7.80 -3.56
CA ARG A 198 -18.18 8.49 -2.64
C ARG A 198 -18.16 7.90 -1.24
N ALA A 199 -18.19 6.57 -1.12
CA ALA A 199 -18.16 5.87 0.16
C ALA A 199 -16.85 6.13 0.92
N MET A 200 -15.73 6.07 0.23
CA MET A 200 -14.41 6.33 0.82
C MET A 200 -14.22 7.79 1.25
N ALA A 201 -14.69 8.76 0.46
CA ALA A 201 -14.68 10.16 0.85
C ALA A 201 -15.46 10.37 2.15
N SER A 202 -16.69 9.87 2.22
CA SER A 202 -17.53 9.95 3.42
C SER A 202 -16.89 9.25 4.61
N GLN A 203 -16.39 8.01 4.44
CA GLN A 203 -15.70 7.27 5.49
C GLN A 203 -14.51 8.03 6.06
N ARG A 204 -13.67 8.64 5.21
CA ARG A 204 -12.50 9.40 5.64
C ARG A 204 -12.89 10.65 6.45
N ILE A 205 -13.79 11.46 5.94
CA ILE A 205 -14.23 12.69 6.61
C ILE A 205 -14.86 12.38 7.97
N HIS A 206 -15.75 11.39 8.04
CA HIS A 206 -16.35 10.98 9.31
C HIS A 206 -15.35 10.38 10.30
N SER A 207 -14.34 9.64 9.81
CA SER A 207 -13.27 9.12 10.67
C SER A 207 -12.39 10.22 11.26
N ILE A 208 -12.05 11.25 10.47
CA ILE A 208 -11.30 12.43 10.93
C ILE A 208 -12.15 13.21 11.93
N TYR A 209 -13.44 13.43 11.64
CA TYR A 209 -14.37 14.10 12.53
C TYR A 209 -14.48 13.39 13.87
N ALA A 210 -14.70 12.07 13.87
CA ALA A 210 -14.79 11.28 15.08
C ALA A 210 -13.50 11.31 15.91
N LEU A 211 -12.33 11.36 15.26
CA LEU A 211 -11.05 11.50 15.95
C LEU A 211 -10.90 12.90 16.57
N ALA A 212 -11.21 13.95 15.84
CA ALA A 212 -11.17 15.33 16.33
C ALA A 212 -12.10 15.52 17.54
N LYS A 213 -13.34 15.00 17.46
CA LYS A 213 -14.27 15.06 18.59
C LYS A 213 -13.79 14.32 19.84
N ARG A 214 -13.13 13.18 19.68
CA ARG A 214 -12.51 12.44 20.82
C ARG A 214 -11.36 13.23 21.47
N ARG A 215 -10.70 14.10 20.73
CA ARG A 215 -9.65 14.99 21.23
C ARG A 215 -10.19 16.27 21.88
N GLY A 216 -11.49 16.53 21.75
CA GLY A 216 -12.14 17.75 22.24
C GLY A 216 -12.11 18.91 21.26
N ASP A 217 -11.72 18.67 20.00
CA ASP A 217 -11.64 19.73 18.98
C ASP A 217 -13.05 20.19 18.56
N GLU A 218 -13.24 21.49 18.44
CA GLU A 218 -14.47 22.07 17.91
C GLU A 218 -14.39 22.22 16.39
N VAL A 219 -14.77 21.14 15.68
CA VAL A 219 -14.79 21.10 14.21
C VAL A 219 -16.15 20.65 13.70
N THR A 220 -16.48 21.04 12.46
CA THR A 220 -17.65 20.58 11.73
C THR A 220 -17.23 19.62 10.59
N ILE A 221 -18.18 18.80 10.13
CA ILE A 221 -17.94 17.91 8.98
C ILE A 221 -17.61 18.75 7.73
N ASP A 222 -18.33 19.82 7.48
CA ASP A 222 -18.10 20.69 6.32
C ASP A 222 -16.71 21.32 6.32
N ALA A 223 -16.20 21.73 7.48
CA ALA A 223 -14.84 22.28 7.60
C ALA A 223 -13.75 21.21 7.32
N LEU A 224 -14.05 19.94 7.55
CA LEU A 224 -13.16 18.83 7.28
C LEU A 224 -13.28 18.29 5.85
N ASN A 225 -14.38 18.60 5.14
CA ASN A 225 -14.64 18.14 3.79
C ASN A 225 -13.83 18.92 2.75
N VAL A 226 -12.53 18.78 2.79
CA VAL A 226 -11.56 19.41 1.88
C VAL A 226 -10.74 18.36 1.16
N ARG A 227 -10.27 18.67 -0.05
CA ARG A 227 -9.48 17.74 -0.91
C ARG A 227 -8.38 17.03 -0.14
N LYS A 228 -7.58 17.74 0.65
CA LYS A 228 -6.48 17.18 1.45
C LYS A 228 -6.91 16.00 2.33
N ASN A 229 -8.12 16.01 2.84
CA ASN A 229 -8.62 15.00 3.77
C ASN A 229 -9.22 13.77 3.08
N ARG A 230 -9.56 13.87 1.79
CA ARG A 230 -10.22 12.80 1.01
C ARG A 230 -9.50 12.45 -0.29
N SER A 231 -8.21 12.75 -0.38
CA SER A 231 -7.39 12.37 -1.54
C SER A 231 -6.76 11.01 -1.37
N TRP A 232 -6.74 10.25 -2.46
CA TRP A 232 -5.92 9.06 -2.60
C TRP A 232 -4.43 9.42 -2.65
N ARG A 233 -3.60 8.53 -2.11
CA ARG A 233 -2.21 8.49 -2.53
C ARG A 233 -2.12 7.79 -3.89
N PRO A 234 -1.21 8.14 -4.79
CA PRO A 234 -1.12 7.55 -6.13
C PRO A 234 -1.13 6.02 -6.12
N PHE A 235 -0.37 5.39 -5.21
CA PHE A 235 -0.32 3.94 -5.11
C PHE A 235 -1.65 3.29 -4.67
N GLN A 236 -2.47 4.00 -3.88
CA GLN A 236 -3.78 3.50 -3.45
C GLN A 236 -4.76 3.46 -4.61
N LEU A 237 -4.76 4.52 -5.42
CA LEU A 237 -5.54 4.57 -6.65
C LEU A 237 -5.05 3.53 -7.66
N ALA A 238 -3.73 3.40 -7.83
CA ALA A 238 -3.13 2.38 -8.70
C ALA A 238 -3.52 0.96 -8.25
N PHE A 239 -3.48 0.66 -6.95
CA PHE A 239 -3.88 -0.65 -6.42
C PHE A 239 -5.36 -0.96 -6.68
N MET A 240 -6.22 0.06 -6.63
CA MET A 240 -7.63 -0.09 -6.98
C MET A 240 -7.80 -0.37 -8.48
N LEU A 241 -7.14 0.41 -9.34
CA LEU A 241 -7.21 0.23 -10.80
C LEU A 241 -6.75 -1.16 -11.23
N LEU A 242 -5.62 -1.62 -10.73
CA LEU A 242 -5.05 -2.92 -11.03
C LEU A 242 -5.95 -4.10 -10.61
N SER A 243 -6.81 -3.89 -9.60
CA SER A 243 -7.74 -4.90 -9.10
C SER A 243 -9.07 -4.93 -9.88
N ILE A 244 -9.44 -3.87 -10.58
CA ILE A 244 -10.73 -3.70 -11.27
C ILE A 244 -11.02 -4.83 -12.27
N PRO A 245 -10.12 -5.23 -13.18
CA PRO A 245 -10.44 -6.23 -14.20
C PRO A 245 -10.92 -7.55 -13.61
N ALA A 246 -10.16 -8.10 -12.68
CA ALA A 246 -10.46 -9.36 -12.02
C ALA A 246 -11.69 -9.28 -11.09
N LEU A 247 -12.07 -8.11 -10.63
CA LEU A 247 -13.25 -7.91 -9.77
C LEU A 247 -14.52 -7.67 -10.61
N ALA A 248 -14.38 -6.99 -11.75
CA ALA A 248 -15.47 -6.73 -12.67
C ALA A 248 -15.86 -7.98 -13.47
N ASP A 249 -14.89 -8.82 -13.84
CA ASP A 249 -15.12 -10.08 -14.55
C ASP A 249 -14.70 -11.30 -13.71
N PRO A 250 -15.65 -12.07 -13.15
CA PRO A 250 -15.35 -13.30 -12.43
C PRO A 250 -14.64 -14.38 -13.25
N THR A 251 -14.66 -14.28 -14.59
CA THR A 251 -13.99 -15.22 -15.50
C THR A 251 -12.62 -14.74 -15.94
N HIS A 252 -12.18 -13.59 -15.45
CA HIS A 252 -10.89 -13.01 -15.78
C HIS A 252 -9.72 -13.98 -15.49
N ARG A 253 -8.72 -13.96 -16.38
CA ARG A 253 -7.53 -14.85 -16.30
C ARG A 253 -6.85 -14.82 -14.92
N ASP A 254 -6.70 -13.64 -14.31
CA ASP A 254 -6.06 -13.46 -13.00
C ASP A 254 -6.81 -14.17 -11.84
N ARG A 255 -8.01 -14.72 -12.11
CA ARG A 255 -8.83 -15.45 -11.13
C ARG A 255 -9.00 -16.93 -11.46
N THR A 256 -9.07 -17.26 -12.73
CA THR A 256 -9.59 -18.57 -13.19
C THR A 256 -8.51 -19.53 -13.62
N GLN A 257 -7.33 -19.06 -13.95
CA GLN A 257 -6.22 -19.92 -14.38
C GLN A 257 -5.47 -20.45 -13.14
N PRO A 258 -5.50 -21.75 -12.85
CA PRO A 258 -5.03 -22.31 -11.58
C PRO A 258 -3.57 -22.02 -11.24
N LEU A 259 -2.71 -21.82 -12.25
CA LEU A 259 -1.28 -21.53 -12.08
C LEU A 259 -0.91 -20.06 -12.38
N GLU A 260 -1.87 -19.26 -12.87
CA GLU A 260 -1.65 -17.87 -13.30
C GLU A 260 -2.50 -16.88 -12.51
N ALA A 261 -3.34 -17.36 -11.59
CA ALA A 261 -4.10 -16.49 -10.70
C ALA A 261 -3.16 -15.68 -9.80
N PHE A 262 -3.35 -14.37 -9.79
CA PHE A 262 -2.50 -13.47 -9.02
C PHE A 262 -2.94 -13.33 -7.57
N ALA A 263 -1.95 -13.30 -6.68
CA ALA A 263 -2.07 -12.81 -5.32
C ALA A 263 -1.23 -11.53 -5.21
N ASP A 264 -1.88 -10.38 -5.15
CA ASP A 264 -1.19 -9.09 -5.12
C ASP A 264 -0.67 -8.76 -3.72
N LEU A 265 0.62 -8.50 -3.59
CA LEU A 265 1.26 -8.04 -2.37
C LEU A 265 1.47 -6.53 -2.42
N LEU A 266 0.72 -5.79 -1.59
CA LEU A 266 0.94 -4.37 -1.41
C LEU A 266 2.00 -4.13 -0.33
N TRP A 267 3.23 -3.93 -0.77
CA TRP A 267 4.37 -3.66 0.10
C TRP A 267 4.57 -2.15 0.32
N PHE A 268 4.28 -1.70 1.54
CA PHE A 268 4.51 -0.32 1.97
C PHE A 268 4.86 -0.28 3.46
N PRO A 269 5.63 0.70 3.93
CA PRO A 269 5.92 0.88 5.35
C PRO A 269 4.65 0.95 6.20
N THR A 270 4.78 0.60 7.48
CA THR A 270 3.67 0.73 8.44
C THR A 270 3.26 2.20 8.56
N GLY A 271 1.96 2.47 8.54
CA GLY A 271 1.44 3.84 8.52
C GLY A 271 1.32 4.47 7.12
N GLY A 272 1.80 3.80 6.05
CA GLY A 272 1.75 4.29 4.67
C GLY A 272 0.34 4.39 4.05
N GLY A 273 -0.72 3.97 4.74
CA GLY A 273 -2.10 4.08 4.23
C GLY A 273 -2.60 2.87 3.43
N LYS A 274 -2.01 1.68 3.62
CA LYS A 274 -2.47 0.43 2.95
C LYS A 274 -3.94 0.12 3.18
N THR A 275 -4.45 0.42 4.37
CA THR A 275 -5.84 0.11 4.74
C THR A 275 -6.84 0.84 3.86
N GLU A 276 -6.58 2.08 3.48
CA GLU A 276 -7.43 2.85 2.57
C GLU A 276 -7.53 2.18 1.20
N ALA A 277 -6.40 1.67 0.67
CA ALA A 277 -6.40 0.93 -0.59
C ALA A 277 -7.30 -0.32 -0.50
N TYR A 278 -7.17 -1.12 0.56
CA TYR A 278 -8.00 -2.31 0.76
C TYR A 278 -9.49 -1.97 0.93
N LEU A 279 -9.79 -0.90 1.66
CA LEU A 279 -11.17 -0.44 1.84
C LEU A 279 -11.78 0.06 0.52
N GLY A 280 -11.00 0.76 -0.30
CA GLY A 280 -11.42 1.17 -1.64
C GLY A 280 -11.75 -0.01 -2.55
N VAL A 281 -10.86 -1.01 -2.59
CA VAL A 281 -11.10 -2.26 -3.31
C VAL A 281 -12.33 -3.00 -2.78
N ALA A 282 -12.51 -3.05 -1.45
CA ALA A 282 -13.69 -3.68 -0.84
C ALA A 282 -15.00 -2.96 -1.23
N ALA A 283 -15.00 -1.62 -1.21
CA ALA A 283 -16.15 -0.83 -1.62
C ALA A 283 -16.50 -1.06 -3.10
N PHE A 284 -15.49 -1.05 -3.98
CA PHE A 284 -15.67 -1.37 -5.40
C PHE A 284 -16.23 -2.78 -5.59
N THR A 285 -15.65 -3.79 -4.93
CA THR A 285 -16.09 -5.19 -5.02
C THR A 285 -17.55 -5.34 -4.62
N MET A 286 -17.96 -4.73 -3.53
CA MET A 286 -19.35 -4.80 -3.07
C MET A 286 -20.30 -4.05 -4.02
N GLY A 287 -19.87 -2.90 -4.55
CA GLY A 287 -20.64 -2.11 -5.52
C GLY A 287 -20.83 -2.85 -6.84
N VAL A 288 -19.75 -3.34 -7.47
CA VAL A 288 -19.84 -4.01 -8.76
C VAL A 288 -20.65 -5.29 -8.71
N ARG A 289 -20.51 -6.09 -7.63
CA ARG A 289 -21.34 -7.29 -7.43
C ARG A 289 -22.84 -6.98 -7.40
N ARG A 290 -23.24 -5.88 -6.74
CA ARG A 290 -24.65 -5.44 -6.72
C ARG A 290 -25.18 -5.15 -8.11
N LEU A 291 -24.40 -4.46 -8.92
CA LEU A 291 -24.77 -4.09 -10.28
C LEU A 291 -24.73 -5.27 -11.26
N GLN A 292 -23.95 -6.31 -10.95
CA GLN A 292 -23.89 -7.53 -11.75
C GLN A 292 -25.13 -8.42 -11.58
N GLY A 293 -25.80 -8.35 -10.42
CA GLY A 293 -26.95 -9.21 -10.12
C GLY A 293 -26.58 -10.69 -10.07
N ASP A 294 -27.32 -11.54 -10.79
CA ASP A 294 -26.98 -12.95 -10.98
C ASP A 294 -26.02 -13.11 -12.14
N LEU A 295 -24.84 -13.67 -11.86
CA LEU A 295 -23.82 -13.95 -12.84
C LEU A 295 -23.46 -15.44 -12.82
N GLY A 296 -24.00 -16.20 -13.76
CA GLY A 296 -23.74 -17.64 -13.87
C GLY A 296 -24.20 -18.46 -12.66
N GLY A 297 -25.31 -18.08 -12.01
CA GLY A 297 -25.87 -18.70 -10.82
C GLY A 297 -25.24 -18.20 -9.50
N LEU A 298 -24.40 -17.16 -9.56
CA LEU A 298 -23.84 -16.50 -8.39
C LEU A 298 -24.62 -15.20 -8.12
N ASP A 299 -25.37 -15.15 -7.04
CA ASP A 299 -26.10 -13.95 -6.60
C ASP A 299 -25.13 -12.89 -6.07
N GLY A 300 -24.91 -11.83 -6.86
CA GLY A 300 -24.07 -10.69 -6.47
C GLY A 300 -24.67 -9.81 -5.37
N GLY A 301 -25.99 -9.91 -5.14
CA GLY A 301 -26.72 -9.12 -4.14
C GLY A 301 -26.55 -9.64 -2.72
N ARG A 302 -26.17 -10.90 -2.54
CA ARG A 302 -26.08 -11.59 -1.24
C ARG A 302 -24.76 -12.35 -1.07
N GLY A 303 -24.56 -12.89 0.12
CA GLY A 303 -23.39 -13.69 0.45
C GLY A 303 -22.16 -12.86 0.82
N LEU A 304 -21.05 -13.54 1.03
CA LEU A 304 -19.79 -12.94 1.45
C LEU A 304 -19.05 -12.34 0.25
N ALA A 305 -18.80 -11.03 0.28
CA ALA A 305 -18.06 -10.33 -0.77
C ALA A 305 -16.56 -10.21 -0.47
N VAL A 306 -16.21 -9.95 0.80
CA VAL A 306 -14.84 -9.67 1.22
C VAL A 306 -14.53 -10.38 2.53
N ILE A 307 -13.36 -10.99 2.63
CA ILE A 307 -12.78 -11.52 3.87
C ILE A 307 -11.52 -10.72 4.19
N MET A 308 -11.52 -10.03 5.35
CA MET A 308 -10.35 -9.33 5.86
C MET A 308 -9.77 -10.12 7.04
N ARG A 309 -8.53 -10.60 6.90
CA ARG A 309 -7.86 -11.42 7.90
C ARG A 309 -6.68 -10.67 8.53
N TYR A 310 -6.65 -10.61 9.84
CA TYR A 310 -5.57 -10.01 10.63
C TYR A 310 -5.05 -11.00 11.67
N THR A 311 -3.75 -10.94 11.96
CA THR A 311 -3.10 -11.85 12.91
C THR A 311 -3.10 -11.34 14.34
N LEU A 312 -3.15 -10.01 14.54
CA LEU A 312 -3.09 -9.38 15.87
C LEU A 312 -4.45 -8.85 16.31
N ARG A 313 -4.89 -9.25 17.49
CA ARG A 313 -6.22 -8.91 18.05
C ARG A 313 -6.49 -7.40 18.13
N LEU A 314 -5.52 -6.60 18.58
CA LEU A 314 -5.68 -5.14 18.70
C LEU A 314 -5.85 -4.49 17.33
N LEU A 315 -5.07 -4.91 16.33
CA LEU A 315 -5.21 -4.42 14.96
C LEU A 315 -6.56 -4.83 14.35
N THR A 316 -7.06 -6.02 14.69
CA THR A 316 -8.35 -6.50 14.21
C THR A 316 -9.48 -5.54 14.61
N LEU A 317 -9.53 -5.09 15.86
CA LEU A 317 -10.56 -4.16 16.32
C LEU A 317 -10.50 -2.79 15.63
N GLN A 318 -9.30 -2.23 15.48
CA GLN A 318 -9.12 -0.97 14.78
C GLN A 318 -9.53 -1.06 13.30
N GLN A 319 -9.16 -2.13 12.63
CA GLN A 319 -9.51 -2.34 11.23
C GLN A 319 -11.01 -2.63 11.08
N PHE A 320 -11.60 -3.36 12.01
CA PHE A 320 -13.05 -3.57 12.04
C PHE A 320 -13.82 -2.24 12.17
N GLN A 321 -13.39 -1.33 13.06
CA GLN A 321 -14.00 -0.01 13.20
C GLN A 321 -13.92 0.80 11.90
N ARG A 322 -12.77 0.76 11.21
CA ARG A 322 -12.58 1.46 9.93
C ARG A 322 -13.47 0.87 8.83
N ALA A 323 -13.53 -0.45 8.75
CA ALA A 323 -14.41 -1.14 7.81
C ALA A 323 -15.90 -0.89 8.13
N THR A 324 -16.28 -0.85 9.43
CA THR A 324 -17.64 -0.49 9.84
C THR A 324 -18.02 0.92 9.39
N ALA A 325 -17.11 1.89 9.53
CA ALA A 325 -17.36 3.25 9.05
C ALA A 325 -17.59 3.29 7.52
N LEU A 326 -16.84 2.47 6.76
CA LEU A 326 -17.06 2.31 5.32
C LEU A 326 -18.44 1.71 5.03
N ILE A 327 -18.82 0.61 5.70
CA ILE A 327 -20.14 -0.01 5.51
C ILE A 327 -21.27 0.96 5.85
N CYS A 328 -21.13 1.76 6.90
CA CYS A 328 -22.11 2.82 7.23
C CYS A 328 -22.21 3.86 6.10
N ALA A 329 -21.09 4.31 5.54
CA ALA A 329 -21.08 5.24 4.41
C ALA A 329 -21.76 4.63 3.17
N MET A 330 -21.46 3.38 2.84
CA MET A 330 -22.09 2.64 1.75
C MET A 330 -23.60 2.49 1.95
N GLU A 331 -24.06 2.20 3.19
CA GLU A 331 -25.49 2.09 3.50
C GLU A 331 -26.23 3.42 3.37
N VAL A 332 -25.61 4.52 3.72
CA VAL A 332 -26.18 5.87 3.49
C VAL A 332 -26.40 6.10 1.98
N LEU A 333 -25.41 5.78 1.16
CA LEU A 333 -25.53 5.89 -0.29
C LEU A 333 -26.58 4.95 -0.87
N ARG A 334 -26.59 3.68 -0.44
CA ARG A 334 -27.58 2.70 -0.88
C ARG A 334 -29.03 3.14 -0.58
N ARG A 335 -29.25 3.66 0.62
CA ARG A 335 -30.58 4.14 1.03
C ARG A 335 -31.04 5.39 0.29
N ALA A 336 -30.11 6.19 -0.21
CA ALA A 336 -30.40 7.34 -1.04
C ALA A 336 -30.75 6.95 -2.49
N GLU A 337 -30.24 5.81 -2.97
CA GLU A 337 -30.38 5.34 -4.34
C GLU A 337 -30.78 3.82 -4.36
N PRO A 338 -31.90 3.41 -3.73
CA PRO A 338 -32.24 1.99 -3.57
C PRO A 338 -32.56 1.29 -4.90
N GLU A 339 -33.03 2.03 -5.91
CA GLU A 339 -33.26 1.54 -7.27
C GLU A 339 -31.99 1.10 -7.99
N VAL A 340 -30.84 1.69 -7.62
CA VAL A 340 -29.52 1.33 -8.19
C VAL A 340 -28.85 0.25 -7.37
N TRP A 341 -28.84 0.39 -6.04
CA TRP A 341 -28.05 -0.46 -5.14
C TRP A 341 -28.84 -1.57 -4.46
N GLY A 342 -30.14 -1.68 -4.75
CA GLY A 342 -31.04 -2.71 -4.25
C GLY A 342 -31.42 -2.56 -2.78
N ASP A 343 -32.33 -3.43 -2.31
CA ASP A 343 -32.91 -3.36 -0.97
C ASP A 343 -32.05 -4.03 0.10
N ALA A 344 -31.23 -5.03 -0.27
CA ALA A 344 -30.44 -5.77 0.68
C ALA A 344 -29.32 -4.89 1.27
N PRO A 345 -29.20 -4.78 2.62
CA PRO A 345 -28.19 -3.94 3.25
C PRO A 345 -26.77 -4.45 3.02
N PHE A 346 -25.80 -3.53 3.00
CA PHE A 346 -24.40 -3.91 3.19
C PHE A 346 -24.17 -4.22 4.66
N THR A 347 -23.54 -5.34 4.97
CA THR A 347 -23.33 -5.80 6.33
C THR A 347 -21.88 -6.15 6.59
N ILE A 348 -21.47 -6.11 7.86
CA ILE A 348 -20.15 -6.50 8.30
C ILE A 348 -20.28 -7.42 9.52
N GLY A 349 -19.46 -8.47 9.56
CA GLY A 349 -19.35 -9.38 10.69
C GLY A 349 -17.92 -9.41 11.22
N LEU A 350 -17.78 -9.64 12.53
CA LEU A 350 -16.49 -9.82 13.19
C LEU A 350 -16.39 -11.24 13.73
N TRP A 351 -15.37 -11.97 13.31
CA TRP A 351 -15.08 -13.30 13.85
C TRP A 351 -13.78 -13.25 14.64
N VAL A 352 -13.86 -13.31 15.96
CA VAL A 352 -12.73 -13.21 16.89
C VAL A 352 -12.86 -14.22 18.00
N GLY A 353 -12.00 -15.21 18.06
CA GLY A 353 -11.78 -16.15 19.12
C GLY A 353 -13.03 -16.78 19.77
N GLN A 354 -12.89 -17.97 20.30
CA GLN A 354 -13.97 -18.81 20.83
C GLN A 354 -14.78 -18.16 21.97
N ARG A 355 -14.20 -17.27 22.76
CA ARG A 355 -14.89 -16.60 23.88
C ARG A 355 -15.91 -15.54 23.44
N VAL A 356 -15.85 -15.09 22.19
CA VAL A 356 -16.67 -13.98 21.69
C VAL A 356 -17.49 -14.41 20.48
N THR A 357 -17.03 -15.43 19.76
CA THR A 357 -17.71 -15.96 18.58
C THR A 357 -17.99 -17.45 18.83
N PRO A 358 -19.28 -17.87 18.88
CA PRO A 358 -19.64 -19.26 19.01
C PRO A 358 -19.05 -20.12 17.89
N ASN A 359 -18.53 -21.30 18.22
CA ASN A 359 -17.96 -22.22 17.23
C ASN A 359 -18.96 -23.25 16.72
N THR A 360 -20.08 -23.38 17.39
CA THR A 360 -21.15 -24.33 17.03
C THR A 360 -22.47 -23.60 16.87
N THR A 361 -23.39 -24.21 16.13
CA THR A 361 -24.76 -23.69 15.95
C THR A 361 -25.49 -23.60 17.27
N ASP A 362 -25.31 -24.60 18.16
CA ASP A 362 -25.95 -24.64 19.45
C ASP A 362 -25.45 -23.53 20.39
N GLU A 363 -24.14 -23.25 20.40
CA GLU A 363 -23.58 -22.12 21.13
C GLU A 363 -24.06 -20.77 20.56
N SER A 364 -24.26 -20.67 19.25
CA SER A 364 -24.81 -19.48 18.61
C SER A 364 -26.28 -19.24 18.94
N HIS A 365 -27.02 -20.28 19.14
CA HIS A 365 -28.45 -20.19 19.58
C HIS A 365 -28.61 -19.87 21.07
N ALA A 366 -27.57 -20.12 21.87
CA ALA A 366 -27.56 -19.88 23.31
C ALA A 366 -27.02 -18.50 23.70
N ALA A 367 -26.39 -17.79 22.76
CA ALA A 367 -25.79 -16.45 22.93
C ALA A 367 -26.78 -15.35 22.52
#